data_4fc1cb3a4bf5b5b1782409072c94ce71
#
_entry.id   4fc1cb3a4bf5b5b1782409072c94ce71
#
_cell.length_a   1.000
_cell.length_b   1.000
_cell.length_c   1.000
_cell.angle_alpha   90.00
_cell.angle_beta   90.00
_cell.angle_gamma   90.00
#
_symmetry.space_group_name_H-M   'P 1'
#
loop_
_entity.id
_entity.type
_entity.pdbx_description
1 polymer ?
#
loop_
_entity_poly.entity_id
_entity_poly.type
_entity_poly.pdbx_seq_one_letter_code
_entity_poly.pdbx_strand_id
1 'polypeptide(L)'
;FFKQKTAYEISLGLVGSEMCIRDRSVMAAPGSVVISKIVFPQKNKIPELINIPTDGVGNNFLNAISNGTSEGVKMAVNVGAMLLVFISLIALLNGVFSGIGETTGLNTWVLQNTPYSSFSIEFVMGYLFAPLMWLIGVAAEDMALMGQLLGIKIVASEFVGYVQLVDLKNANSTLHFGYQKSVVMATYMLCGFANFASIGIQIGGIGILAPSQRKNLSELGLKAMVAGSIVSLMSATIAGAILG
;
A
#
# COMPACT_ATOMS: atom_id res chain seq x y z
N PHE A 1 -10.47 13.45 -35.07
CA PHE A 1 -9.31 14.03 -34.34
C PHE A 1 -9.51 14.01 -32.83
N PHE A 2 -10.68 14.36 -32.35
CA PHE A 2 -11.04 14.32 -30.92
C PHE A 2 -11.04 12.90 -30.32
N LYS A 3 -11.56 11.92 -31.06
CA LYS A 3 -11.61 10.50 -30.65
C LYS A 3 -10.24 9.85 -30.49
N GLN A 4 -9.27 10.22 -31.32
CA GLN A 4 -7.91 9.68 -31.23
C GLN A 4 -7.12 10.22 -30.03
N LYS A 5 -7.32 11.50 -29.67
CA LYS A 5 -6.67 12.10 -28.50
C LYS A 5 -7.19 11.50 -27.19
N THR A 6 -8.49 11.31 -27.08
CA THR A 6 -9.11 10.70 -25.89
C THR A 6 -8.72 9.22 -25.72
N ALA A 7 -8.63 8.45 -26.81
CA ALA A 7 -8.20 7.06 -26.77
C ALA A 7 -6.70 6.94 -26.39
N TYR A 8 -5.87 7.86 -26.86
CA TYR A 8 -4.45 7.91 -26.53
C TYR A 8 -4.21 8.33 -25.06
N GLU A 9 -4.94 9.32 -24.56
CA GLU A 9 -4.88 9.73 -23.15
C GLU A 9 -5.43 8.67 -22.18
N ILE A 10 -6.50 7.97 -22.56
CA ILE A 10 -7.04 6.86 -21.79
C ILE A 10 -6.08 5.67 -21.82
N SER A 11 -5.47 5.35 -22.96
CA SER A 11 -4.48 4.27 -23.07
C SER A 11 -3.20 4.59 -22.29
N LEU A 12 -2.71 5.83 -22.32
CA LEU A 12 -1.58 6.28 -21.49
C LEU A 12 -1.89 6.25 -20.00
N GLY A 13 -3.13 6.61 -19.60
CA GLY A 13 -3.55 6.55 -18.21
C GLY A 13 -3.69 5.12 -17.69
N LEU A 14 -4.28 4.21 -18.47
CA LEU A 14 -4.49 2.81 -18.12
C LEU A 14 -3.21 1.97 -18.33
N VAL A 15 -2.57 2.09 -19.48
CA VAL A 15 -1.34 1.36 -19.80
C VAL A 15 -0.18 1.82 -18.92
N GLY A 16 -0.11 3.12 -18.59
CA GLY A 16 0.90 3.66 -17.68
C GLY A 16 0.77 3.08 -16.26
N SER A 17 -0.45 2.99 -15.72
CA SER A 17 -0.67 2.43 -14.38
C SER A 17 -0.44 0.92 -14.33
N GLU A 18 -0.88 0.16 -15.32
CA GLU A 18 -0.65 -1.29 -15.39
C GLU A 18 0.84 -1.62 -15.60
N MET A 19 1.55 -0.88 -16.44
CA MET A 19 3.00 -1.03 -16.59
C MET A 19 3.73 -0.70 -15.28
N CYS A 20 3.37 0.39 -14.60
CA CYS A 20 3.97 0.74 -13.31
C CYS A 20 3.77 -0.35 -12.26
N ILE A 21 2.58 -0.97 -12.19
CA ILE A 21 2.30 -2.06 -11.27
C ILE A 21 3.15 -3.29 -11.60
N ARG A 22 3.27 -3.64 -12.86
CA ARG A 22 4.05 -4.79 -13.33
C ARG A 22 5.55 -4.59 -13.14
N ASP A 23 6.08 -3.43 -13.56
CA ASP A 23 7.48 -3.07 -13.41
C ASP A 23 7.90 -3.05 -11.94
N ARG A 24 7.05 -2.49 -11.07
CA ARG A 24 7.28 -2.49 -9.65
C ARG A 24 7.29 -3.91 -9.07
N SER A 25 6.43 -4.81 -9.51
CA SER A 25 6.42 -6.19 -9.05
C SER A 25 7.74 -6.91 -9.39
N VAL A 26 8.31 -6.64 -10.55
CA VAL A 26 9.63 -7.13 -10.95
C VAL A 26 10.75 -6.53 -10.10
N MET A 27 10.69 -5.22 -9.80
CA MET A 27 11.69 -4.54 -8.96
C MET A 27 11.58 -4.94 -7.48
N ALA A 28 10.38 -5.20 -6.99
CA ALA A 28 10.13 -5.52 -5.59
C ALA A 28 10.71 -6.88 -5.18
N ALA A 29 10.77 -7.86 -6.07
CA ALA A 29 11.30 -9.17 -5.75
C ALA A 29 12.78 -9.13 -5.32
N PRO A 30 13.73 -8.64 -6.13
CA PRO A 30 15.12 -8.49 -5.68
C PRO A 30 15.27 -7.46 -4.56
N GLY A 31 14.50 -6.37 -4.59
CA GLY A 31 14.49 -5.36 -3.53
C GLY A 31 14.11 -5.92 -2.16
N SER A 32 13.11 -6.80 -2.09
CA SER A 32 12.69 -7.43 -0.84
C SER A 32 13.77 -8.36 -0.28
N VAL A 33 14.51 -9.08 -1.13
CA VAL A 33 15.65 -9.92 -0.71
C VAL A 33 16.78 -9.06 -0.15
N VAL A 34 17.12 -7.95 -0.80
CA VAL A 34 18.16 -7.02 -0.34
C VAL A 34 17.79 -6.43 1.01
N ILE A 35 16.60 -5.83 1.12
CA ILE A 35 16.14 -5.20 2.36
C ILE A 35 16.00 -6.23 3.49
N SER A 36 15.48 -7.42 3.21
CA SER A 36 15.38 -8.47 4.24
C SER A 36 16.74 -8.88 4.79
N LYS A 37 17.77 -8.97 3.93
CA LYS A 37 19.14 -9.28 4.36
C LYS A 37 19.81 -8.15 5.14
N ILE A 38 19.45 -6.89 4.88
CA ILE A 38 19.93 -5.73 5.62
C ILE A 38 19.27 -5.67 7.00
N VAL A 39 17.95 -5.81 7.06
CA VAL A 39 17.17 -5.69 8.31
C VAL A 39 17.31 -6.94 9.18
N PHE A 40 17.39 -8.12 8.56
CA PHE A 40 17.54 -9.43 9.20
C PHE A 40 18.65 -10.25 8.53
N PRO A 41 19.95 -10.01 8.86
CA PRO A 41 21.05 -10.79 8.32
C PRO A 41 20.89 -12.26 8.69
N GLN A 42 20.84 -13.13 7.68
CA GLN A 42 20.76 -14.56 7.89
C GLN A 42 22.09 -15.07 8.45
N LYS A 43 22.04 -15.66 9.63
CA LYS A 43 23.23 -16.24 10.31
C LYS A 43 23.38 -17.75 10.10
N ASN A 44 22.26 -18.42 9.81
CA ASN A 44 22.22 -19.88 9.66
C ASN A 44 22.16 -20.28 8.19
N LYS A 45 22.83 -21.38 7.84
CA LYS A 45 22.69 -21.99 6.50
C LYS A 45 21.27 -22.55 6.33
N ILE A 46 20.64 -22.26 5.19
CA ILE A 46 19.35 -22.87 4.84
C ILE A 46 19.62 -24.32 4.44
N PRO A 47 18.87 -25.31 4.96
CA PRO A 47 18.96 -26.66 4.46
C PRO A 47 18.53 -26.70 2.98
N GLU A 48 19.33 -27.35 2.12
CA GLU A 48 19.09 -27.40 0.67
C GLU A 48 17.85 -28.22 0.30
N LEU A 49 17.35 -29.06 1.20
CA LEU A 49 16.17 -29.89 0.98
C LEU A 49 14.96 -29.27 1.68
N ILE A 50 14.12 -28.60 0.90
CA ILE A 50 12.79 -28.13 1.35
C ILE A 50 11.79 -29.24 1.00
N ASN A 51 11.34 -29.96 2.02
CA ASN A 51 10.22 -30.91 1.87
C ASN A 51 8.93 -30.09 1.92
N ILE A 52 8.28 -29.89 0.77
CA ILE A 52 7.00 -29.16 0.69
C ILE A 52 5.89 -30.18 1.01
N PRO A 53 5.19 -30.07 2.14
CA PRO A 53 4.04 -30.92 2.41
C PRO A 53 2.95 -30.63 1.37
N THR A 54 2.53 -31.67 0.65
CA THR A 54 1.42 -31.60 -0.33
C THR A 54 0.08 -31.98 0.28
N ASP A 55 0.05 -32.22 1.59
CA ASP A 55 -1.16 -32.55 2.32
C ASP A 55 -2.18 -31.40 2.24
N GLY A 56 -3.35 -31.65 1.68
CA GLY A 56 -4.42 -30.65 1.53
C GLY A 56 -4.57 -30.04 0.13
N VAL A 57 -3.61 -30.25 -0.78
CA VAL A 57 -3.72 -29.74 -2.16
C VAL A 57 -4.79 -30.49 -2.97
N GLY A 58 -5.16 -31.70 -2.54
CA GLY A 58 -6.14 -32.57 -3.22
C GLY A 58 -5.47 -33.70 -3.98
N ASN A 59 -6.16 -34.85 -4.05
CA ASN A 59 -5.64 -36.10 -4.61
C ASN A 59 -5.73 -36.15 -6.14
N ASN A 60 -6.42 -35.22 -6.78
CA ASN A 60 -6.51 -35.09 -8.25
C ASN A 60 -6.76 -33.64 -8.67
N PHE A 61 -6.60 -33.36 -9.97
CA PHE A 61 -6.71 -32.02 -10.55
C PHE A 61 -8.04 -31.32 -10.25
N LEU A 62 -9.17 -32.04 -10.35
CA LEU A 62 -10.49 -31.45 -10.07
C LEU A 62 -10.67 -31.14 -8.58
N ASN A 63 -10.15 -31.99 -7.70
CA ASN A 63 -10.19 -31.74 -6.26
C ASN A 63 -9.30 -30.54 -5.88
N ALA A 64 -8.13 -30.41 -6.47
CA ALA A 64 -7.26 -29.25 -6.27
C ALA A 64 -7.94 -27.94 -6.72
N ILE A 65 -8.60 -27.93 -7.88
CA ILE A 65 -9.39 -26.77 -8.34
C ILE A 65 -10.53 -26.46 -7.39
N SER A 66 -11.29 -27.47 -6.95
CA SER A 66 -12.43 -27.28 -6.04
C SER A 66 -11.99 -26.68 -4.70
N ASN A 67 -10.91 -27.24 -4.12
CA ASN A 67 -10.35 -26.75 -2.86
C ASN A 67 -9.81 -25.33 -3.02
N GLY A 68 -9.02 -25.07 -4.08
CA GLY A 68 -8.48 -23.75 -4.38
C GLY A 68 -9.58 -22.69 -4.60
N THR A 69 -10.66 -23.06 -5.28
CA THR A 69 -11.82 -22.16 -5.48
C THR A 69 -12.51 -21.84 -4.17
N SER A 70 -12.76 -22.84 -3.32
CA SER A 70 -13.39 -22.64 -2.03
C SER A 70 -12.56 -21.73 -1.11
N GLU A 71 -11.27 -21.97 -1.02
CA GLU A 71 -10.35 -21.12 -0.23
C GLU A 71 -10.23 -19.71 -0.83
N GLY A 72 -10.18 -19.59 -2.16
CA GLY A 72 -10.16 -18.29 -2.85
C GLY A 72 -11.40 -17.45 -2.58
N VAL A 73 -12.60 -18.05 -2.60
CA VAL A 73 -13.84 -17.35 -2.28
C VAL A 73 -13.86 -16.88 -0.81
N LYS A 74 -13.48 -17.75 0.12
CA LYS A 74 -13.38 -17.36 1.55
C LYS A 74 -12.42 -16.18 1.73
N MET A 75 -11.27 -16.22 1.07
CA MET A 75 -10.29 -15.14 1.13
C MET A 75 -10.85 -13.84 0.54
N ALA A 76 -11.53 -13.89 -0.61
CA ALA A 76 -12.14 -12.72 -1.25
C ALA A 76 -13.20 -12.06 -0.36
N VAL A 77 -14.08 -12.87 0.27
CA VAL A 77 -15.10 -12.37 1.20
C VAL A 77 -14.44 -11.73 2.43
N ASN A 78 -13.43 -12.36 3.01
CA ASN A 78 -12.69 -11.81 4.14
C ASN A 78 -12.01 -10.48 3.80
N VAL A 79 -11.36 -10.38 2.65
CA VAL A 79 -10.74 -9.13 2.18
C VAL A 79 -11.80 -8.04 2.00
N GLY A 80 -12.93 -8.36 1.36
CA GLY A 80 -14.05 -7.42 1.21
C GLY A 80 -14.60 -6.92 2.55
N ALA A 81 -14.81 -7.81 3.50
CA ALA A 81 -15.25 -7.46 4.85
C ALA A 81 -14.23 -6.57 5.58
N MET A 82 -12.94 -6.90 5.49
CA MET A 82 -11.86 -6.09 6.08
C MET A 82 -11.81 -4.68 5.49
N LEU A 83 -11.99 -4.53 4.17
CA LEU A 83 -12.04 -3.21 3.52
C LEU A 83 -13.19 -2.36 4.07
N LEU A 84 -14.38 -2.93 4.21
CA LEU A 84 -15.53 -2.22 4.80
C LEU A 84 -15.25 -1.77 6.24
N VAL A 85 -14.66 -2.65 7.05
CA VAL A 85 -14.28 -2.34 8.44
C VAL A 85 -13.27 -1.22 8.49
N PHE A 86 -12.20 -1.26 7.67
CA PHE A 86 -11.17 -0.20 7.67
C PHE A 86 -11.71 1.14 7.18
N ILE A 87 -12.54 1.17 6.13
CA ILE A 87 -13.18 2.41 5.66
C ILE A 87 -14.06 3.01 6.76
N SER A 88 -14.85 2.17 7.43
CA SER A 88 -15.69 2.62 8.54
C SER A 88 -14.88 3.11 9.74
N LEU A 89 -13.76 2.45 10.04
CA LEU A 89 -12.84 2.86 11.11
C LEU A 89 -12.17 4.22 10.81
N ILE A 90 -11.74 4.43 9.56
CA ILE A 90 -11.17 5.72 9.13
C ILE A 90 -12.23 6.82 9.26
N ALA A 91 -13.47 6.58 8.83
CA ALA A 91 -14.55 7.53 8.97
C ALA A 91 -14.86 7.85 10.45
N LEU A 92 -14.86 6.82 11.32
CA LEU A 92 -15.04 7.00 12.77
C LEU A 92 -13.89 7.84 13.37
N LEU A 93 -12.64 7.51 13.04
CA LEU A 93 -11.48 8.26 13.51
C LEU A 93 -11.52 9.71 13.04
N ASN A 94 -11.87 9.95 11.78
CA ASN A 94 -12.03 11.31 11.25
C ASN A 94 -13.12 12.09 11.97
N GLY A 95 -14.22 11.44 12.35
CA GLY A 95 -15.26 12.05 13.20
C GLY A 95 -14.72 12.46 14.57
N VAL A 96 -13.92 11.61 15.20
CA VAL A 96 -13.29 11.90 16.50
C VAL A 96 -12.27 13.04 16.36
N PHE A 97 -11.38 12.99 15.35
CA PHE A 97 -10.38 14.05 15.13
C PHE A 97 -11.04 15.38 14.80
N SER A 98 -12.07 15.39 13.95
CA SER A 98 -12.82 16.61 13.63
C SER A 98 -13.52 17.20 14.87
N GLY A 99 -14.12 16.37 15.73
CA GLY A 99 -14.72 16.80 16.98
C GLY A 99 -13.70 17.42 17.96
N ILE A 100 -12.52 16.81 18.07
CA ILE A 100 -11.39 17.40 18.83
C ILE A 100 -10.97 18.73 18.18
N GLY A 101 -10.88 18.78 16.87
CA GLY A 101 -10.50 19.96 16.11
C GLY A 101 -11.49 21.12 16.28
N GLU A 102 -12.79 20.84 16.40
CA GLU A 102 -13.82 21.86 16.69
C GLU A 102 -13.68 22.42 18.11
N THR A 103 -13.53 21.56 19.10
CA THR A 103 -13.44 21.98 20.51
C THR A 103 -12.15 22.75 20.82
N THR A 104 -11.06 22.44 20.12
CA THR A 104 -9.73 23.05 20.32
C THR A 104 -9.44 24.21 19.38
N GLY A 105 -10.28 24.46 18.36
CA GLY A 105 -10.03 25.43 17.30
C GLY A 105 -9.00 24.96 16.25
N LEU A 106 -8.53 23.72 16.32
CA LEU A 106 -7.55 23.16 15.38
C LEU A 106 -8.09 23.10 13.95
N ASN A 107 -9.40 22.85 13.76
CA ASN A 107 -9.99 22.84 12.42
C ASN A 107 -9.81 24.18 11.71
N THR A 108 -10.00 25.30 12.43
CA THR A 108 -9.81 26.64 11.88
C THR A 108 -8.36 26.89 11.53
N TRP A 109 -7.42 26.45 12.38
CA TRP A 109 -5.99 26.59 12.13
C TRP A 109 -5.55 25.74 10.92
N VAL A 110 -6.01 24.48 10.83
CA VAL A 110 -5.72 23.57 9.71
C VAL A 110 -6.22 24.17 8.39
N LEU A 111 -7.46 24.67 8.36
CA LEU A 111 -8.07 25.28 7.18
C LEU A 111 -7.32 26.53 6.69
N GLN A 112 -6.77 27.33 7.62
CA GLN A 112 -6.05 28.56 7.28
C GLN A 112 -4.60 28.35 6.86
N ASN A 113 -3.94 27.30 7.37
CA ASN A 113 -2.50 27.11 7.22
C ASN A 113 -2.12 25.89 6.36
N THR A 114 -3.09 25.09 5.97
CA THR A 114 -2.83 23.84 5.22
C THR A 114 -3.87 23.65 4.13
N PRO A 115 -3.60 22.80 3.14
CA PRO A 115 -4.59 22.48 2.10
C PRO A 115 -5.76 21.60 2.61
N TYR A 116 -5.71 21.10 3.85
CA TYR A 116 -6.74 20.25 4.41
C TYR A 116 -7.91 21.04 4.97
N SER A 117 -9.13 20.50 4.88
CA SER A 117 -10.37 21.16 5.35
C SER A 117 -10.60 21.03 6.85
N SER A 118 -10.01 20.03 7.50
CA SER A 118 -10.20 19.78 8.94
C SER A 118 -9.04 18.96 9.50
N PHE A 119 -8.97 18.92 10.82
CA PHE A 119 -8.07 18.02 11.53
C PHE A 119 -8.56 16.58 11.37
N SER A 120 -7.85 15.77 10.61
CA SER A 120 -8.22 14.42 10.18
C SER A 120 -7.02 13.48 10.24
N ILE A 121 -7.27 12.18 10.10
CA ILE A 121 -6.19 11.19 10.05
C ILE A 121 -5.29 11.41 8.82
N GLU A 122 -5.87 11.86 7.70
CA GLU A 122 -5.16 12.20 6.48
C GLU A 122 -4.17 13.35 6.72
N PHE A 123 -4.62 14.39 7.41
CA PHE A 123 -3.76 15.50 7.82
C PHE A 123 -2.61 15.01 8.70
N VAL A 124 -2.92 14.25 9.75
CA VAL A 124 -1.90 13.77 10.71
C VAL A 124 -0.88 12.87 9.99
N MET A 125 -1.34 11.90 9.20
CA MET A 125 -0.46 11.00 8.46
C MET A 125 0.34 11.74 7.38
N GLY A 126 -0.28 12.72 6.72
CA GLY A 126 0.36 13.56 5.72
C GLY A 126 1.61 14.23 6.27
N TYR A 127 1.46 14.96 7.35
CA TYR A 127 2.57 15.69 7.97
C TYR A 127 3.56 14.78 8.73
N LEU A 128 3.09 13.68 9.31
CA LEU A 128 3.96 12.69 9.97
C LEU A 128 4.96 12.06 8.97
N PHE A 129 4.48 11.75 7.77
CA PHE A 129 5.32 11.11 6.75
C PHE A 129 5.94 12.10 5.74
N ALA A 130 5.58 13.38 5.78
CA ALA A 130 6.15 14.40 4.89
C ALA A 130 7.69 14.44 4.89
N PRO A 131 8.41 14.37 6.02
CA PRO A 131 9.86 14.34 6.03
C PRO A 131 10.44 13.14 5.28
N LEU A 132 9.77 11.99 5.34
CA LEU A 132 10.17 10.79 4.61
C LEU A 132 9.93 10.96 3.11
N MET A 133 8.86 11.66 2.72
CA MET A 133 8.56 11.98 1.32
C MET A 133 9.61 12.95 0.74
N TRP A 134 10.04 13.93 1.52
CA TRP A 134 11.15 14.80 1.15
C TRP A 134 12.43 13.99 0.88
N LEU A 135 12.75 13.05 1.77
CA LEU A 135 13.96 12.22 1.65
C LEU A 135 13.99 11.38 0.36
N ILE A 136 12.84 10.92 -0.13
CA ILE A 136 12.73 10.14 -1.37
C ILE A 136 12.58 11.01 -2.63
N GLY A 137 12.65 12.34 -2.52
CA GLY A 137 12.66 13.28 -3.63
C GLY A 137 11.30 13.68 -4.19
N VAL A 138 10.26 13.66 -3.35
CA VAL A 138 8.93 14.21 -3.68
C VAL A 138 8.99 15.74 -3.62
N ALA A 139 8.28 16.41 -4.55
CA ALA A 139 8.18 17.87 -4.55
C ALA A 139 7.55 18.40 -3.24
N ALA A 140 8.02 19.57 -2.78
CA ALA A 140 7.63 20.11 -1.47
C ALA A 140 6.12 20.27 -1.32
N GLU A 141 5.44 20.70 -2.38
CA GLU A 141 4.01 20.93 -2.44
C GLU A 141 3.20 19.62 -2.30
N ASP A 142 3.77 18.51 -2.77
CA ASP A 142 3.12 17.20 -2.82
C ASP A 142 3.47 16.29 -1.64
N MET A 143 4.42 16.68 -0.78
CA MET A 143 4.92 15.82 0.31
C MET A 143 3.82 15.41 1.29
N ALA A 144 2.93 16.32 1.67
CA ALA A 144 1.85 16.02 2.61
C ALA A 144 0.84 15.04 2.02
N LEU A 145 0.46 15.24 0.74
CA LEU A 145 -0.47 14.35 0.04
C LEU A 145 0.14 12.95 -0.16
N MET A 146 1.42 12.90 -0.47
CA MET A 146 2.15 11.65 -0.61
C MET A 146 2.29 10.91 0.73
N GLY A 147 2.57 11.65 1.82
CA GLY A 147 2.62 11.14 3.19
C GLY A 147 1.26 10.60 3.65
N GLN A 148 0.18 11.29 3.32
CA GLN A 148 -1.20 10.83 3.54
C GLN A 148 -1.44 9.47 2.89
N LEU A 149 -1.09 9.31 1.62
CA LEU A 149 -1.26 8.04 0.91
C LEU A 149 -0.45 6.91 1.54
N LEU A 150 0.78 7.17 1.99
CA LEU A 150 1.59 6.19 2.71
C LEU A 150 0.93 5.80 4.03
N GLY A 151 0.44 6.77 4.80
CA GLY A 151 -0.24 6.51 6.07
C GLY A 151 -1.49 5.66 5.90
N ILE A 152 -2.36 6.03 4.95
CA ILE A 152 -3.58 5.28 4.65
C ILE A 152 -3.27 3.86 4.15
N LYS A 153 -2.25 3.71 3.31
CA LYS A 153 -1.77 2.39 2.87
C LYS A 153 -1.38 1.51 4.06
N ILE A 154 -0.61 2.03 5.01
CA ILE A 154 -0.13 1.28 6.17
C ILE A 154 -1.28 0.90 7.10
N VAL A 155 -2.17 1.85 7.40
CA VAL A 155 -3.26 1.69 8.37
C VAL A 155 -4.40 0.85 7.80
N ALA A 156 -4.85 1.15 6.60
CA ALA A 156 -5.97 0.48 5.95
C ALA A 156 -5.49 -0.57 4.93
N SER A 157 -5.25 -0.12 3.70
CA SER A 157 -4.74 -0.96 2.62
C SER A 157 -4.28 -0.11 1.45
N GLU A 158 -3.51 -0.72 0.54
CA GLU A 158 -3.16 -0.11 -0.74
C GLU A 158 -4.39 0.18 -1.62
N PHE A 159 -5.45 -0.63 -1.52
CA PHE A 159 -6.68 -0.40 -2.28
C PHE A 159 -7.31 0.95 -1.90
N VAL A 160 -7.46 1.23 -0.60
CA VAL A 160 -7.96 2.53 -0.12
C VAL A 160 -7.04 3.67 -0.54
N GLY A 161 -5.72 3.44 -0.48
CA GLY A 161 -4.73 4.39 -0.98
C GLY A 161 -4.89 4.69 -2.48
N TYR A 162 -5.16 3.69 -3.31
CA TYR A 162 -5.43 3.90 -4.74
C TYR A 162 -6.74 4.64 -5.00
N VAL A 163 -7.80 4.38 -4.23
CA VAL A 163 -9.05 5.15 -4.33
C VAL A 163 -8.78 6.63 -4.04
N GLN A 164 -8.05 6.94 -2.97
CA GLN A 164 -7.66 8.33 -2.68
C GLN A 164 -6.73 8.93 -3.75
N LEU A 165 -5.82 8.13 -4.32
CA LEU A 165 -4.95 8.59 -5.40
C LEU A 165 -5.75 9.04 -6.63
N VAL A 166 -6.86 8.37 -6.96
CA VAL A 166 -7.74 8.77 -8.08
C VAL A 166 -8.31 10.17 -7.84
N ASP A 167 -8.77 10.46 -6.62
CA ASP A 167 -9.29 11.78 -6.25
C ASP A 167 -8.18 12.84 -6.27
N LEU A 168 -7.01 12.54 -5.72
CA LEU A 168 -5.84 13.44 -5.70
C LEU A 168 -5.19 13.66 -7.07
N LYS A 169 -5.45 12.80 -8.04
CA LYS A 169 -5.01 12.96 -9.44
C LYS A 169 -5.92 13.90 -10.23
N ASN A 170 -7.14 14.16 -9.75
CA ASN A 170 -8.09 15.02 -10.42
C ASN A 170 -7.76 16.49 -10.15
N ALA A 171 -7.31 17.22 -11.19
CA ALA A 171 -6.95 18.63 -11.09
C ALA A 171 -8.13 19.56 -10.70
N ASN A 172 -9.38 19.09 -10.78
CA ASN A 172 -10.55 19.85 -10.34
C ASN A 172 -10.85 19.66 -8.84
N SER A 173 -10.17 18.76 -8.16
CA SER A 173 -10.31 18.58 -6.71
C SER A 173 -9.59 19.68 -5.96
N THR A 174 -10.12 20.07 -4.80
CA THR A 174 -9.49 21.06 -3.90
C THR A 174 -8.10 20.63 -3.45
N LEU A 175 -7.91 19.32 -3.25
CA LEU A 175 -6.64 18.67 -3.00
C LEU A 175 -6.25 17.86 -4.24
N HIS A 176 -5.12 18.18 -4.86
CA HIS A 176 -4.58 17.44 -6.00
C HIS A 176 -3.06 17.55 -6.06
N PHE A 177 -2.43 16.57 -6.69
CA PHE A 177 -0.99 16.61 -6.94
C PHE A 177 -0.63 17.70 -7.94
N GLY A 178 0.39 18.49 -7.61
CA GLY A 178 0.94 19.52 -8.49
C GLY A 178 1.81 18.94 -9.61
N TYR A 179 2.44 17.79 -9.39
CA TYR A 179 3.43 17.21 -10.30
C TYR A 179 3.07 15.80 -10.73
N GLN A 180 3.16 15.54 -12.04
CA GLN A 180 2.96 14.20 -12.61
C GLN A 180 3.97 13.18 -12.05
N LYS A 181 5.19 13.62 -11.75
CA LYS A 181 6.21 12.82 -11.08
C LYS A 181 5.69 12.25 -9.75
N SER A 182 5.06 13.08 -8.92
CA SER A 182 4.49 12.66 -7.64
C SER A 182 3.39 11.60 -7.81
N VAL A 183 2.56 11.72 -8.84
CA VAL A 183 1.52 10.73 -9.18
C VAL A 183 2.15 9.38 -9.52
N VAL A 184 3.21 9.37 -10.34
CA VAL A 184 3.92 8.13 -10.69
C VAL A 184 4.58 7.54 -9.44
N MET A 185 5.31 8.34 -8.66
CA MET A 185 5.93 7.90 -7.42
C MET A 185 4.90 7.32 -6.44
N ALA A 186 3.71 7.95 -6.32
CA ALA A 186 2.60 7.45 -5.50
C ALA A 186 2.13 6.07 -5.98
N THR A 187 1.99 5.88 -7.30
CA THR A 187 1.60 4.60 -7.88
C THR A 187 2.59 3.49 -7.52
N TYR A 188 3.91 3.76 -7.63
CA TYR A 188 4.94 2.81 -7.22
C TYR A 188 4.94 2.57 -5.71
N MET A 189 4.77 3.60 -4.91
CA MET A 189 4.72 3.50 -3.46
C MET A 189 3.53 2.66 -2.98
N LEU A 190 2.35 2.87 -3.55
CA LEU A 190 1.11 2.16 -3.16
C LEU A 190 1.12 0.69 -3.57
N CYS A 191 1.77 0.32 -4.66
CA CYS A 191 1.74 -1.02 -5.26
C CYS A 191 2.36 -2.13 -4.37
N GLY A 192 2.37 -2.07 -3.06
CA GLY A 192 2.93 -3.12 -2.20
C GLY A 192 2.02 -3.44 -1.04
N PHE A 193 1.76 -4.72 -0.84
CA PHE A 193 0.93 -5.25 0.24
C PHE A 193 1.60 -5.15 1.62
N ALA A 194 2.17 -4.00 1.96
CA ALA A 194 2.82 -3.74 3.24
C ALA A 194 1.88 -2.90 4.12
N ASN A 195 0.93 -3.55 4.76
CA ASN A 195 -0.06 -2.96 5.67
C ASN A 195 -0.41 -3.92 6.81
N PHE A 196 -1.13 -3.43 7.83
CA PHE A 196 -1.50 -4.26 8.99
C PHE A 196 -2.39 -5.45 8.61
N ALA A 197 -3.33 -5.27 7.67
CA ALA A 197 -4.21 -6.34 7.22
C ALA A 197 -3.42 -7.47 6.54
N SER A 198 -2.37 -7.12 5.77
CA SER A 198 -1.51 -8.09 5.09
C SER A 198 -0.77 -9.03 6.05
N ILE A 199 -0.44 -8.57 7.26
CA ILE A 199 0.18 -9.43 8.29
C ILE A 199 -0.78 -10.58 8.62
N GLY A 200 -2.05 -10.28 8.89
CA GLY A 200 -3.07 -11.28 9.19
C GLY A 200 -3.32 -12.24 8.02
N ILE A 201 -3.42 -11.70 6.80
CA ILE A 201 -3.61 -12.49 5.57
C ILE A 201 -2.42 -13.46 5.35
N GLN A 202 -1.20 -13.01 5.55
CA GLN A 202 0.00 -13.85 5.39
C GLN A 202 0.10 -14.93 6.46
N ILE A 203 -0.17 -14.60 7.72
CA ILE A 203 -0.22 -15.59 8.81
C ILE A 203 -1.30 -16.64 8.54
N GLY A 204 -2.48 -16.21 8.06
CA GLY A 204 -3.58 -17.10 7.69
C GLY A 204 -3.22 -17.98 6.49
N GLY A 205 -2.78 -17.39 5.39
CA GLY A 205 -2.48 -18.11 4.14
C GLY A 205 -1.27 -19.04 4.25
N ILE A 206 -0.11 -18.51 4.63
CA ILE A 206 1.13 -19.31 4.76
C ILE A 206 1.00 -20.28 5.94
N GLY A 207 0.32 -19.88 7.01
CA GLY A 207 0.13 -20.73 8.18
C GLY A 207 -0.77 -21.97 7.95
N ILE A 208 -1.56 -21.99 6.87
CA ILE A 208 -2.27 -23.20 6.44
C ILE A 208 -1.29 -24.16 5.76
N LEU A 209 -0.41 -23.63 4.89
CA LEU A 209 0.57 -24.43 4.15
C LEU A 209 1.72 -24.91 5.06
N ALA A 210 2.11 -24.11 6.04
CA ALA A 210 3.21 -24.40 6.96
C ALA A 210 2.82 -24.07 8.41
N PRO A 211 2.00 -24.90 9.11
CA PRO A 211 1.50 -24.62 10.44
C PRO A 211 2.60 -24.38 11.49
N SER A 212 3.75 -25.04 11.35
CA SER A 212 4.92 -24.89 12.22
C SER A 212 5.55 -23.49 12.14
N GLN A 213 5.33 -22.74 11.05
CA GLN A 213 5.88 -21.42 10.84
C GLN A 213 4.98 -20.28 11.34
N ARG A 214 3.76 -20.55 11.79
CA ARG A 214 2.81 -19.51 12.27
C ARG A 214 3.40 -18.61 13.34
N LYS A 215 4.16 -19.17 14.27
CA LYS A 215 4.82 -18.40 15.32
C LYS A 215 5.84 -17.42 14.73
N ASN A 216 6.71 -17.90 13.85
CA ASN A 216 7.72 -17.07 13.18
C ASN A 216 7.07 -15.98 12.32
N LEU A 217 5.99 -16.31 11.59
CA LEU A 217 5.23 -15.33 10.78
C LEU A 217 4.62 -14.23 11.66
N SER A 218 4.09 -14.57 12.82
CA SER A 218 3.54 -13.59 13.76
C SER A 218 4.63 -12.69 14.36
N GLU A 219 5.75 -13.25 14.78
CA GLU A 219 6.87 -12.51 15.37
C GLU A 219 7.56 -11.58 14.36
N LEU A 220 7.64 -11.99 13.09
CA LEU A 220 8.28 -11.22 12.02
C LEU A 220 7.31 -10.30 11.27
N GLY A 221 6.00 -10.44 11.44
CA GLY A 221 4.99 -9.77 10.63
C GLY A 221 5.15 -8.24 10.59
N LEU A 222 5.30 -7.60 11.74
CA LEU A 222 5.49 -6.15 11.81
C LEU A 222 6.81 -5.71 11.14
N LYS A 223 7.87 -6.47 11.34
CA LYS A 223 9.18 -6.19 10.76
C LYS A 223 9.15 -6.38 9.24
N ALA A 224 8.45 -7.39 8.76
CA ALA A 224 8.24 -7.64 7.33
C ALA A 224 7.39 -6.52 6.69
N MET A 225 6.39 -5.99 7.39
CA MET A 225 5.61 -4.84 6.93
C MET A 225 6.47 -3.58 6.78
N VAL A 226 7.32 -3.28 7.76
CA VAL A 226 8.24 -2.13 7.67
C VAL A 226 9.25 -2.33 6.53
N ALA A 227 9.85 -3.51 6.41
CA ALA A 227 10.77 -3.84 5.33
C ALA A 227 10.09 -3.73 3.94
N GLY A 228 8.87 -4.24 3.80
CA GLY A 228 8.08 -4.12 2.58
C GLY A 228 7.71 -2.68 2.23
N SER A 229 7.45 -1.84 3.23
CA SER A 229 7.25 -0.40 3.03
C SER A 229 8.51 0.29 2.52
N ILE A 230 9.69 -0.06 3.05
CA ILE A 230 10.98 0.45 2.56
C ILE A 230 11.22 0.04 1.10
N VAL A 231 10.92 -1.20 0.72
CA VAL A 231 10.99 -1.66 -0.68
C VAL A 231 10.07 -0.84 -1.59
N SER A 232 8.87 -0.52 -1.13
CA SER A 232 7.93 0.31 -1.89
C SER A 232 8.45 1.73 -2.09
N LEU A 233 9.01 2.33 -1.04
CA LEU A 233 9.63 3.66 -1.09
C LEU A 233 10.87 3.68 -2.00
N MET A 234 11.71 2.66 -1.92
CA MET A 234 12.87 2.50 -2.81
C MET A 234 12.45 2.43 -4.28
N SER A 235 11.41 1.66 -4.60
CA SER A 235 10.87 1.58 -5.96
C SER A 235 10.32 2.94 -6.42
N ALA A 236 9.61 3.67 -5.56
CA ALA A 236 9.12 5.01 -5.85
C ALA A 236 10.27 6.01 -6.08
N THR A 237 11.35 5.92 -5.28
CA THR A 237 12.55 6.75 -5.43
C THR A 237 13.23 6.53 -6.79
N ILE A 238 13.40 5.26 -7.18
CA ILE A 238 14.00 4.90 -8.48
C ILE A 238 13.15 5.44 -9.62
N ALA A 239 11.82 5.23 -9.57
CA ALA A 239 10.89 5.75 -10.57
C ALA A 239 10.94 7.28 -10.63
N GLY A 240 10.97 7.95 -9.49
CA GLY A 240 11.12 9.41 -9.40
C GLY A 240 12.45 9.93 -9.96
N ALA A 241 13.54 9.22 -9.73
CA ALA A 241 14.87 9.59 -10.26
C ALA A 241 14.96 9.44 -11.79
N ILE A 242 14.24 8.47 -12.37
CA ILE A 242 14.20 8.28 -13.84
C ILE A 242 13.39 9.38 -14.52
N LEU A 243 12.37 9.90 -13.86
CA LEU A 243 11.48 10.92 -14.41
C LEU A 243 12.05 12.36 -14.31
N GLY A 244 13.08 12.57 -13.54
CA GLY A 244 13.76 13.88 -13.38
C GLY A 244 13.23 14.70 -12.23
#